data_88c0b3905ede501481b19b71a802041f
#
_entry.id   88c0b3905ede501481b19b71a802041f
#
_cell.length_a   1.000
_cell.length_b   1.000
_cell.length_c   1.000
_cell.angle_alpha   90.00
_cell.angle_beta   90.00
_cell.angle_gamma   90.00
#
_symmetry.space_group_name_H-M   'P 1'
#
loop_
_entity.id
_entity.type
_entity.pdbx_description
1 polymer ?
#
loop_
_entity_poly.entity_id
_entity_poly.type
_entity_poly.pdbx_seq_one_letter_code
_entity_poly.pdbx_strand_id
1 'polypeptide(L)'
;MTHHTVPVPRARTCQVVTVSDRCARGVAEDRSGPRLVELLRAEGLQVSGPVVVPDGADSVAEALTAAIRDGADLVVTTGGTGAAPRDLTPEGTQRLVTRELVGVAEYLRREGTRHTPLAVLSRGVVGVIDPDDGDAGPVLVVNLPGSVGAVEQGVEALQPLLGHLLEQLRGEGDR
;
A
#
# COMPACT_ATOMS: atom_id res chain seq x y z
N MET A 1 -40.23 -10.51 16.50
CA MET A 1 -38.88 -10.98 16.21
C MET A 1 -38.28 -10.03 15.20
N THR A 2 -37.53 -9.03 15.65
CA THR A 2 -36.84 -8.07 14.80
C THR A 2 -35.58 -8.72 14.28
N HIS A 3 -35.56 -9.07 13.00
CA HIS A 3 -34.35 -9.50 12.31
C HIS A 3 -33.34 -8.33 12.32
N HIS A 4 -32.37 -8.39 13.22
CA HIS A 4 -31.17 -7.56 13.11
C HIS A 4 -30.41 -8.04 11.88
N THR A 5 -30.62 -7.37 10.74
CA THR A 5 -29.77 -7.51 9.58
C THR A 5 -28.43 -6.88 9.97
N VAL A 6 -27.43 -7.71 10.25
CA VAL A 6 -26.05 -7.23 10.40
C VAL A 6 -25.68 -6.67 9.03
N PRO A 7 -25.30 -5.38 8.91
CA PRO A 7 -24.89 -4.82 7.63
C PRO A 7 -23.71 -5.63 7.12
N VAL A 8 -23.77 -6.11 5.87
CA VAL A 8 -22.63 -6.73 5.21
C VAL A 8 -21.54 -5.65 5.16
N PRO A 9 -20.35 -5.91 5.74
CA PRO A 9 -19.28 -4.91 5.69
C PRO A 9 -19.01 -4.54 4.23
N ARG A 10 -18.98 -3.25 3.92
CA ARG A 10 -18.63 -2.79 2.58
C ARG A 10 -17.23 -3.32 2.27
N ALA A 11 -17.09 -4.06 1.15
CA ALA A 11 -15.80 -4.56 0.73
C ALA A 11 -14.80 -3.40 0.60
N ARG A 12 -13.61 -3.59 1.15
CA ARG A 12 -12.53 -2.59 1.10
C ARG A 12 -11.87 -2.62 -0.27
N THR A 13 -11.70 -1.45 -0.86
CA THR A 13 -11.06 -1.30 -2.17
C THR A 13 -9.58 -1.03 -2.02
N CYS A 14 -8.76 -1.70 -2.82
CA CYS A 14 -7.32 -1.55 -2.81
C CYS A 14 -6.80 -1.32 -4.23
N GLN A 15 -5.89 -0.36 -4.40
CA GLN A 15 -5.12 -0.17 -5.63
C GLN A 15 -3.69 -0.64 -5.42
N VAL A 16 -3.18 -1.47 -6.32
CA VAL A 16 -1.77 -1.85 -6.39
C VAL A 16 -1.05 -1.02 -7.44
N VAL A 17 0.12 -0.51 -7.06
CA VAL A 17 1.00 0.27 -7.94
C VAL A 17 2.40 -0.37 -7.96
N THR A 18 2.88 -0.72 -9.14
CA THR A 18 4.27 -1.17 -9.34
C THR A 18 5.13 -0.01 -9.81
N VAL A 19 6.15 0.30 -9.05
CA VAL A 19 7.11 1.38 -9.34
C VAL A 19 8.40 0.77 -9.89
N SER A 20 8.63 0.89 -11.19
CA SER A 20 9.80 0.33 -11.86
C SER A 20 10.00 0.93 -13.24
N ASP A 21 11.13 1.59 -13.46
CA ASP A 21 11.57 2.06 -14.80
C ASP A 21 11.63 0.93 -15.83
N ARG A 22 12.11 -0.25 -15.42
CA ARG A 22 12.28 -1.38 -16.32
C ARG A 22 10.95 -1.96 -16.76
N CYS A 23 10.02 -2.11 -15.83
CA CYS A 23 8.68 -2.59 -16.15
C CYS A 23 7.89 -1.56 -16.95
N ALA A 24 7.96 -0.28 -16.60
CA ALA A 24 7.28 0.81 -17.30
C ALA A 24 7.73 0.94 -18.76
N ARG A 25 8.99 0.63 -19.05
CA ARG A 25 9.55 0.60 -20.43
C ARG A 25 9.37 -0.73 -21.15
N GLY A 26 8.76 -1.73 -20.52
CA GLY A 26 8.61 -3.07 -21.11
C GLY A 26 9.90 -3.87 -21.22
N VAL A 27 10.97 -3.47 -20.52
CA VAL A 27 12.28 -4.15 -20.53
C VAL A 27 12.32 -5.33 -19.55
N ALA A 28 11.44 -5.32 -18.56
CA ALA A 28 11.27 -6.40 -17.60
C ALA A 28 9.79 -6.69 -17.37
N GLU A 29 9.49 -7.95 -17.03
CA GLU A 29 8.16 -8.35 -16.59
C GLU A 29 7.93 -7.93 -15.15
N ASP A 30 6.76 -7.36 -14.86
CA ASP A 30 6.32 -7.11 -13.51
C ASP A 30 5.85 -8.43 -12.86
N ARG A 31 6.57 -8.87 -11.84
CA ARG A 31 6.24 -10.08 -11.07
C ARG A 31 5.68 -9.74 -9.68
N SER A 32 6.14 -8.67 -9.09
CA SER A 32 5.73 -8.28 -7.74
C SER A 32 4.31 -7.72 -7.70
N GLY A 33 3.92 -6.92 -8.68
CA GLY A 33 2.59 -6.32 -8.76
C GLY A 33 1.47 -7.36 -8.85
N PRO A 34 1.47 -8.28 -9.85
CA PRO A 34 0.48 -9.35 -9.94
C PRO A 34 0.42 -10.22 -8.68
N ARG A 35 1.59 -10.57 -8.11
CA ARG A 35 1.65 -11.34 -6.87
C ARG A 35 1.01 -10.61 -5.70
N LEU A 36 1.27 -9.32 -5.57
CA LEU A 36 0.67 -8.47 -4.55
C LEU A 36 -0.86 -8.41 -4.69
N VAL A 37 -1.37 -8.30 -5.91
CA VAL A 37 -2.81 -8.36 -6.20
C VAL A 37 -3.43 -9.68 -5.71
N GLU A 38 -2.80 -10.81 -6.01
CA GLU A 38 -3.27 -12.13 -5.55
C GLU A 38 -3.34 -12.22 -4.02
N LEU A 39 -2.27 -11.80 -3.35
CA LEU A 39 -2.18 -11.85 -1.88
C LEU A 39 -3.23 -10.98 -1.22
N LEU A 40 -3.41 -9.74 -1.67
CA LEU A 40 -4.39 -8.82 -1.10
C LEU A 40 -5.84 -9.26 -1.38
N ARG A 41 -6.10 -9.89 -2.52
CA ARG A 41 -7.42 -10.51 -2.79
C ARG A 41 -7.70 -11.68 -1.85
N ALA A 42 -6.68 -12.48 -1.51
CA ALA A 42 -6.81 -13.54 -0.52
C ALA A 42 -7.17 -13.03 0.88
N GLU A 43 -6.80 -11.79 1.20
CA GLU A 43 -7.20 -11.09 2.43
C GLU A 43 -8.64 -10.50 2.36
N GLY A 44 -9.37 -10.75 1.30
CA GLY A 44 -10.77 -10.31 1.14
C GLY A 44 -10.94 -8.89 0.59
N LEU A 45 -9.87 -8.27 0.07
CA LEU A 45 -9.94 -6.94 -0.54
C LEU A 45 -10.41 -7.00 -2.00
N GLN A 46 -11.11 -5.95 -2.44
CA GLN A 46 -11.37 -5.71 -3.86
C GLN A 46 -10.17 -4.97 -4.46
N VAL A 47 -9.33 -5.69 -5.20
CA VAL A 47 -8.04 -5.18 -5.66
C VAL A 47 -8.04 -4.86 -7.13
N SER A 48 -7.65 -3.63 -7.47
CA SER A 48 -7.39 -3.13 -8.83
C SER A 48 -5.89 -3.06 -9.10
N GLY A 49 -5.51 -3.10 -10.36
CA GLY A 49 -4.11 -3.02 -10.81
C GLY A 49 -3.48 -4.39 -11.08
N PRO A 50 -2.14 -4.48 -11.13
CA PRO A 50 -1.22 -3.37 -10.84
C PRO A 50 -1.23 -2.29 -11.92
N VAL A 51 -1.12 -1.03 -11.51
CA VAL A 51 -0.72 0.07 -12.38
C VAL A 51 0.80 0.19 -12.32
N VAL A 52 1.46 0.12 -13.47
CA VAL A 52 2.92 0.20 -13.55
C VAL A 52 3.33 1.62 -13.91
N VAL A 53 4.17 2.22 -13.07
CA VAL A 53 4.70 3.57 -13.27
C VAL A 53 6.23 3.59 -13.20
N PRO A 54 6.92 4.55 -13.86
CA PRO A 54 8.36 4.67 -13.74
C PRO A 54 8.78 5.10 -12.33
N ASP A 55 10.04 4.85 -11.99
CA ASP A 55 10.65 5.37 -10.77
C ASP A 55 10.64 6.90 -10.76
N GLY A 56 10.38 7.50 -9.61
CA GLY A 56 10.35 8.94 -9.43
C GLY A 56 9.27 9.39 -8.46
N ALA A 57 9.49 10.53 -7.80
CA ALA A 57 8.54 11.07 -6.83
C ALA A 57 7.24 11.56 -7.50
N ASP A 58 7.34 12.16 -8.68
CA ASP A 58 6.18 12.70 -9.40
C ASP A 58 5.26 11.56 -9.88
N SER A 59 5.80 10.53 -10.53
CA SER A 59 5.04 9.38 -11.01
C SER A 59 4.31 8.66 -9.89
N VAL A 60 4.96 8.52 -8.73
CA VAL A 60 4.35 7.91 -7.55
C VAL A 60 3.23 8.79 -7.00
N ALA A 61 3.48 10.10 -6.82
CA ALA A 61 2.46 11.01 -6.30
C ALA A 61 1.23 11.08 -7.22
N GLU A 62 1.43 11.10 -8.54
CA GLU A 62 0.34 11.07 -9.53
C GLU A 62 -0.48 9.75 -9.46
N ALA A 63 0.20 8.61 -9.33
CA ALA A 63 -0.47 7.31 -9.20
C ALA A 63 -1.30 7.20 -7.92
N LEU A 64 -0.76 7.68 -6.79
CA LEU A 64 -1.47 7.73 -5.52
C LEU A 64 -2.70 8.67 -5.61
N THR A 65 -2.53 9.86 -6.19
CA THR A 65 -3.62 10.81 -6.38
C THR A 65 -4.75 10.22 -7.24
N ALA A 66 -4.40 9.50 -8.31
CA ALA A 66 -5.38 8.82 -9.16
C ALA A 66 -6.13 7.73 -8.38
N ALA A 67 -5.43 6.90 -7.61
CA ALA A 67 -6.04 5.85 -6.81
C ALA A 67 -7.01 6.40 -5.75
N ILE A 68 -6.65 7.51 -5.11
CA ILE A 68 -7.51 8.21 -4.12
C ILE A 68 -8.78 8.72 -4.80
N ARG A 69 -8.64 9.40 -5.93
CA ARG A 69 -9.78 9.92 -6.71
C ARG A 69 -10.70 8.79 -7.17
N ASP A 70 -10.16 7.63 -7.49
CA ASP A 70 -10.93 6.46 -7.91
C ASP A 70 -11.57 5.71 -6.72
N GLY A 71 -11.40 6.20 -5.49
CA GLY A 71 -12.07 5.74 -4.28
C GLY A 71 -11.40 4.56 -3.58
N ALA A 72 -10.08 4.42 -3.69
CA ALA A 72 -9.34 3.41 -2.94
C ALA A 72 -9.38 3.68 -1.43
N ASP A 73 -9.61 2.64 -0.62
CA ASP A 73 -9.44 2.68 0.84
C ASP A 73 -7.98 2.41 1.24
N LEU A 74 -7.26 1.69 0.39
CA LEU A 74 -5.88 1.27 0.56
C LEU A 74 -5.12 1.41 -0.76
N VAL A 75 -3.91 1.93 -0.71
CA VAL A 75 -2.97 1.84 -1.83
C VAL A 75 -1.70 1.14 -1.37
N VAL A 76 -1.31 0.09 -2.05
CA VAL A 76 -0.04 -0.60 -1.78
C VAL A 76 0.87 -0.45 -3.00
N THR A 77 2.05 0.13 -2.78
CA THR A 77 3.07 0.22 -3.81
C THR A 77 4.12 -0.86 -3.64
N THR A 78 4.70 -1.33 -4.72
CA THR A 78 5.86 -2.22 -4.73
C THR A 78 6.97 -1.64 -5.60
N GLY A 79 8.18 -1.55 -5.07
CA GLY A 79 9.34 -0.99 -5.74
C GLY A 79 9.72 0.43 -5.35
N GLY A 80 10.91 0.84 -5.73
CA GLY A 80 11.44 2.20 -5.51
C GLY A 80 11.64 2.61 -4.05
N THR A 81 11.82 1.65 -3.14
CA THR A 81 11.97 1.92 -1.68
C THR A 81 13.41 1.86 -1.18
N GLY A 82 14.38 1.58 -2.02
CA GLY A 82 15.79 1.47 -1.65
C GLY A 82 16.50 2.81 -1.53
N ALA A 83 17.83 2.78 -1.59
CA ALA A 83 18.70 3.95 -1.45
C ALA A 83 19.31 4.41 -2.80
N ALA A 84 18.89 3.81 -3.92
CA ALA A 84 19.35 4.25 -5.23
C ALA A 84 18.80 5.64 -5.59
N PRO A 85 19.49 6.42 -6.44
CA PRO A 85 19.07 7.79 -6.76
C PRO A 85 17.66 7.92 -7.34
N ARG A 86 17.16 6.87 -7.99
CA ARG A 86 15.81 6.84 -8.57
C ARG A 86 14.76 6.20 -7.67
N ASP A 87 15.14 5.59 -6.55
CA ASP A 87 14.23 5.04 -5.56
C ASP A 87 13.58 6.18 -4.76
N LEU A 88 12.55 6.77 -5.32
CA LEU A 88 11.86 7.95 -4.78
C LEU A 88 10.38 7.68 -4.44
N THR A 89 10.02 6.41 -4.26
CA THR A 89 8.67 6.03 -3.80
C THR A 89 8.33 6.65 -2.44
N PRO A 90 9.22 6.63 -1.43
CA PRO A 90 8.95 7.29 -0.16
C PRO A 90 8.71 8.79 -0.31
N GLU A 91 9.53 9.48 -1.09
CA GLU A 91 9.43 10.92 -1.33
C GLU A 91 8.12 11.30 -2.04
N GLY A 92 7.70 10.52 -3.03
CA GLY A 92 6.42 10.72 -3.71
C GLY A 92 5.23 10.49 -2.78
N THR A 93 5.32 9.46 -1.94
CA THR A 93 4.28 9.11 -0.94
C THR A 93 4.17 10.18 0.15
N GLN A 94 5.30 10.68 0.66
CA GLN A 94 5.34 11.68 1.73
C GLN A 94 4.72 13.02 1.33
N ARG A 95 4.65 13.33 0.03
CA ARG A 95 3.96 14.56 -0.45
C ARG A 95 2.46 14.56 -0.14
N LEU A 96 1.87 13.38 0.00
CA LEU A 96 0.42 13.20 0.19
C LEU A 96 0.07 12.75 1.61
N VAL A 97 0.99 12.07 2.31
CA VAL A 97 0.75 11.55 3.66
C VAL A 97 0.56 12.70 4.63
N THR A 98 -0.57 12.68 5.33
CA THR A 98 -0.93 13.65 6.37
C THR A 98 -0.57 13.14 7.76
N ARG A 99 -0.59 11.82 7.96
CA ARG A 99 -0.27 11.15 9.22
C ARG A 99 0.59 9.91 8.96
N GLU A 100 1.83 9.91 9.42
CA GLU A 100 2.69 8.72 9.30
C GLU A 100 2.38 7.68 10.38
N LEU A 101 2.38 6.41 9.98
CA LEU A 101 2.31 5.25 10.85
C LEU A 101 3.71 4.63 10.99
N VAL A 102 4.63 5.38 11.60
CA VAL A 102 6.06 5.03 11.72
C VAL A 102 6.25 3.64 12.32
N GLY A 103 5.49 3.31 13.38
CA GLY A 103 5.56 2.01 14.04
C GLY A 103 5.20 0.83 13.12
N VAL A 104 4.28 1.01 12.18
CA VAL A 104 3.95 -0.02 11.19
C VAL A 104 5.08 -0.20 10.18
N ALA A 105 5.66 0.90 9.69
CA ALA A 105 6.80 0.85 8.78
C ALA A 105 8.03 0.19 9.44
N GLU A 106 8.29 0.46 10.72
CA GLU A 106 9.34 -0.20 11.48
C GLU A 106 9.06 -1.69 11.69
N TYR A 107 7.81 -2.03 12.01
CA TYR A 107 7.39 -3.43 12.15
C TYR A 107 7.61 -4.22 10.85
N LEU A 108 7.23 -3.67 9.70
CA LEU A 108 7.46 -4.31 8.41
C LEU A 108 8.96 -4.56 8.14
N ARG A 109 9.82 -3.58 8.42
CA ARG A 109 11.28 -3.73 8.29
C ARG A 109 11.81 -4.82 9.23
N ARG A 110 11.37 -4.83 10.49
CA ARG A 110 11.77 -5.83 11.47
C ARG A 110 11.35 -7.24 11.05
N GLU A 111 10.12 -7.42 10.61
CA GLU A 111 9.66 -8.72 10.13
C GLU A 111 10.46 -9.17 8.89
N GLY A 112 10.75 -8.26 7.96
CA GLY A 112 11.60 -8.51 6.82
C GLY A 112 13.01 -8.98 7.18
N THR A 113 13.58 -8.54 8.31
CA THR A 113 14.92 -8.97 8.76
C THR A 113 14.99 -10.43 9.17
N ARG A 114 13.86 -11.08 9.40
CA ARG A 114 13.81 -12.54 9.62
C ARG A 114 14.18 -13.33 8.37
N HIS A 115 14.06 -12.71 7.20
CA HIS A 115 14.35 -13.33 5.91
C HIS A 115 15.64 -12.82 5.30
N THR A 116 15.93 -11.53 5.44
CA THR A 116 17.16 -10.92 4.94
C THR A 116 17.55 -9.69 5.77
N PRO A 117 18.83 -9.54 6.16
CA PRO A 117 19.27 -8.34 6.86
C PRO A 117 19.13 -7.07 6.02
N LEU A 118 19.04 -7.19 4.70
CA LEU A 118 18.87 -6.05 3.80
C LEU A 118 17.51 -5.34 3.94
N ALA A 119 16.54 -5.96 4.60
CA ALA A 119 15.22 -5.37 4.83
C ALA A 119 15.27 -4.03 5.59
N VAL A 120 16.30 -3.81 6.42
CA VAL A 120 16.51 -2.52 7.14
C VAL A 120 16.79 -1.35 6.19
N LEU A 121 17.22 -1.62 4.96
CA LEU A 121 17.53 -0.60 3.97
C LEU A 121 16.27 -0.05 3.28
N SER A 122 15.12 -0.69 3.47
CA SER A 122 13.86 -0.17 2.94
C SER A 122 13.50 1.14 3.65
N ARG A 123 13.27 2.18 2.84
CA ARG A 123 12.78 3.48 3.28
C ARG A 123 11.26 3.63 3.11
N GLY A 124 10.57 2.49 2.86
CA GLY A 124 9.14 2.46 2.64
C GLY A 124 8.36 3.15 3.77
N VAL A 125 7.38 3.94 3.37
CA VAL A 125 6.48 4.71 4.24
C VAL A 125 5.18 3.93 4.42
N VAL A 126 4.62 4.00 5.61
CA VAL A 126 3.24 3.64 5.89
C VAL A 126 2.56 4.86 6.51
N GLY A 127 1.43 5.25 5.96
CA GLY A 127 0.75 6.44 6.44
C GLY A 127 -0.70 6.54 5.98
N VAL A 128 -1.34 7.58 6.44
CA VAL A 128 -2.72 7.94 6.09
C VAL A 128 -2.69 9.21 5.27
N ILE A 129 -3.47 9.23 4.23
CA ILE A 129 -3.76 10.41 3.41
C ILE A 129 -5.20 10.81 3.72
N ASP A 130 -5.39 11.99 4.27
CA ASP A 130 -6.70 12.60 4.46
C ASP A 130 -6.97 13.50 3.25
N PRO A 131 -7.91 13.15 2.35
CA PRO A 131 -8.22 13.97 1.18
C PRO A 131 -8.82 15.32 1.56
N ASP A 132 -8.46 16.37 0.83
CA ASP A 132 -8.94 17.74 1.08
C ASP A 132 -10.42 17.95 0.72
N ASP A 133 -10.99 17.09 -0.10
CA ASP A 133 -12.33 17.18 -0.67
C ASP A 133 -13.41 16.44 0.16
N GLY A 134 -13.48 16.65 1.42
CA GLY A 134 -14.53 16.31 2.39
C GLY A 134 -15.46 15.09 2.16
N ASP A 135 -15.56 14.57 0.95
CA ASP A 135 -16.42 13.45 0.56
C ASP A 135 -15.66 12.10 0.51
N ALA A 136 -14.35 12.10 0.32
CA ALA A 136 -13.53 10.90 0.35
C ALA A 136 -13.00 10.63 1.75
N GLY A 137 -13.11 9.39 2.21
CA GLY A 137 -12.57 8.97 3.49
C GLY A 137 -11.04 8.90 3.49
N PRO A 138 -10.41 8.77 4.69
CA PRO A 138 -8.98 8.57 4.81
C PRO A 138 -8.51 7.33 4.04
N VAL A 139 -7.34 7.41 3.40
CA VAL A 139 -6.75 6.33 2.61
C VAL A 139 -5.46 5.85 3.27
N LEU A 140 -5.35 4.55 3.50
CA LEU A 140 -4.10 3.94 3.96
C LEU A 140 -3.16 3.77 2.77
N VAL A 141 -1.89 4.17 2.93
CA VAL A 141 -0.84 3.90 1.95
C VAL A 141 0.29 3.10 2.58
N VAL A 142 0.76 2.08 1.85
CA VAL A 142 1.86 1.21 2.27
C VAL A 142 2.85 1.05 1.12
N ASN A 143 4.12 1.37 1.36
CA ASN A 143 5.19 1.10 0.41
C ASN A 143 5.90 -0.21 0.76
N LEU A 144 5.93 -1.17 -0.17
CA LEU A 144 6.68 -2.41 -0.06
C LEU A 144 7.86 -2.43 -1.05
N PRO A 145 8.95 -3.15 -0.72
CA PRO A 145 10.05 -3.36 -1.68
C PRO A 145 9.61 -4.11 -2.93
N GLY A 146 10.42 -4.02 -3.99
CA GLY A 146 10.08 -4.48 -5.34
C GLY A 146 10.29 -5.97 -5.63
N SER A 147 10.73 -6.79 -4.70
CA SER A 147 10.89 -8.22 -4.92
C SER A 147 9.62 -9.01 -4.58
N VAL A 148 9.40 -10.13 -5.26
CA VAL A 148 8.28 -11.04 -4.97
C VAL A 148 8.30 -11.50 -3.51
N GLY A 149 9.47 -11.93 -3.01
CA GLY A 149 9.61 -12.33 -1.60
C GLY A 149 9.27 -11.21 -0.63
N ALA A 150 9.65 -9.97 -0.94
CA ALA A 150 9.36 -8.83 -0.06
C ALA A 150 7.86 -8.48 -0.01
N VAL A 151 7.12 -8.63 -1.14
CA VAL A 151 5.68 -8.41 -1.11
C VAL A 151 4.95 -9.53 -0.35
N GLU A 152 5.40 -10.78 -0.48
CA GLU A 152 4.85 -11.91 0.29
C GLU A 152 5.04 -11.69 1.80
N GLN A 153 6.25 -11.39 2.22
CA GLN A 153 6.59 -11.10 3.62
C GLN A 153 5.87 -9.85 4.14
N GLY A 154 5.77 -8.82 3.31
CA GLY A 154 5.10 -7.58 3.66
C GLY A 154 3.60 -7.78 3.89
N VAL A 155 2.92 -8.53 3.04
CA VAL A 155 1.48 -8.83 3.21
C VAL A 155 1.27 -9.74 4.43
N GLU A 156 2.09 -10.77 4.62
CA GLU A 156 2.04 -11.63 5.80
C GLU A 156 2.18 -10.81 7.11
N ALA A 157 3.11 -9.87 7.14
CA ALA A 157 3.30 -9.00 8.29
C ALA A 157 2.15 -8.01 8.50
N LEU A 158 1.52 -7.52 7.43
CA LEU A 158 0.39 -6.59 7.50
C LEU A 158 -0.92 -7.27 7.91
N GLN A 159 -1.10 -8.55 7.57
CA GLN A 159 -2.34 -9.29 7.76
C GLN A 159 -2.98 -9.10 9.15
N PRO A 160 -2.25 -9.25 10.28
CA PRO A 160 -2.84 -9.09 11.60
C PRO A 160 -3.25 -7.65 11.95
N LEU A 161 -2.78 -6.66 11.19
CA LEU A 161 -2.99 -5.24 11.44
C LEU A 161 -4.03 -4.62 10.51
N LEU A 162 -4.13 -5.16 9.29
CA LEU A 162 -4.80 -4.51 8.17
C LEU A 162 -6.30 -4.27 8.42
N GLY A 163 -7.01 -5.28 8.90
CA GLY A 163 -8.43 -5.17 9.22
C GLY A 163 -8.70 -4.06 10.21
N HIS A 164 -7.98 -4.08 11.34
CA HIS A 164 -8.14 -3.10 12.41
C HIS A 164 -7.78 -1.67 11.94
N LEU A 165 -6.70 -1.51 11.17
CA LEU A 165 -6.32 -0.21 10.61
C LEU A 165 -7.41 0.37 9.71
N LEU A 166 -7.97 -0.45 8.81
CA LEU A 166 -9.03 0.00 7.90
C LEU A 166 -10.35 0.32 8.62
N GLU A 167 -10.66 -0.39 9.72
CA GLU A 167 -11.80 -0.07 10.58
C GLU A 167 -11.60 1.25 11.32
N GLN A 168 -10.43 1.45 11.92
CA GLN A 168 -10.10 2.71 12.62
C GLN A 168 -10.21 3.91 11.69
N LEU A 169 -9.72 3.82 10.44
CA LEU A 169 -9.79 4.92 9.48
C LEU A 169 -11.22 5.33 9.14
N ARG A 170 -12.18 4.43 9.27
CA ARG A 170 -13.60 4.73 9.06
C ARG A 170 -14.34 5.18 10.33
N GLY A 171 -13.64 5.24 11.46
CA GLY A 171 -14.27 5.51 12.75
C GLY A 171 -15.18 4.38 13.25
N GLU A 172 -14.98 3.16 12.74
CA GLU A 172 -15.78 1.97 13.10
C GLU A 172 -15.16 1.21 14.30
N GLY A 173 -13.91 1.51 14.66
CA GLY A 173 -13.11 0.80 15.66
C GLY A 173 -13.34 1.20 17.13
N ASP A 174 -14.23 2.11 17.43
CA ASP A 174 -14.42 2.70 18.78
C ASP A 174 -15.80 2.34 19.38
N ARG A 175 -16.11 1.03 19.37
CA ARG A 175 -17.29 0.52 20.12
C ARG A 175 -16.95 -0.73 20.92
#